data_26d38014e0b23461d923d675048dbd3f
#
_entry.id   26d38014e0b23461d923d675048dbd3f
#
_cell.length_a   1.000
_cell.length_b   1.000
_cell.length_c   1.000
_cell.angle_alpha   90.00
_cell.angle_beta   90.00
_cell.angle_gamma   90.00
#
_symmetry.space_group_name_H-M   'P 1'
#
loop_
_entity.id
_entity.type
_entity.pdbx_description
1 polymer ?
#
loop_
_entity_poly.entity_id
_entity_poly.type
_entity_poly.pdbx_seq_one_letter_code
_entity_poly.pdbx_strand_id
1 'polypeptide(L)' 'MYKLVYDKYILENNYVIKLVDNLQIPFNPANTDYQAYLKWLDEGNTPLPADE' A
#
# COMPACT_ATOMS: atom_id res chain seq x y z
N MET A 1 -5.21 -8.60 1.28
CA MET A 1 -4.10 -8.47 0.33
C MET A 1 -3.96 -7.02 -0.13
N TYR A 2 -2.76 -6.60 -0.42
CA TYR A 2 -2.45 -5.22 -0.77
C TYR A 2 -1.71 -5.16 -2.10
N LYS A 3 -1.86 -4.04 -2.79
CA LYS A 3 -1.18 -3.81 -4.05
C LYS A 3 -0.53 -2.44 -4.02
N LEU A 4 0.72 -2.35 -4.44
CA LEU A 4 1.40 -1.08 -4.54
C LEU A 4 0.82 -0.25 -5.69
N VAL A 5 0.82 1.06 -5.54
CA VAL A 5 0.39 1.98 -6.60
C VAL A 5 1.55 2.90 -6.93
N TYR A 6 1.90 2.94 -8.20
CA TYR A 6 2.98 3.78 -8.69
C TYR A 6 2.40 5.02 -9.35
N ASP A 7 2.79 6.18 -8.85
CA ASP A 7 2.39 7.44 -9.45
C ASP A 7 3.44 7.87 -10.47
N LYS A 8 3.10 7.73 -11.74
CA LYS A 8 4.05 8.02 -12.82
C LYS A 8 4.34 9.52 -12.98
N TYR A 9 3.53 10.38 -12.39
CA TYR A 9 3.78 11.82 -12.45
C TYR A 9 4.90 12.24 -11.50
N ILE A 10 5.01 11.57 -10.36
CA ILE A 10 6.07 11.85 -9.39
C ILE A 10 7.11 10.75 -9.32
N LEU A 11 6.95 9.70 -10.13
CA LEU A 11 7.91 8.60 -10.32
C LEU A 11 8.22 7.85 -9.02
N GLU A 12 7.21 7.67 -8.16
CA GLU A 12 7.39 6.89 -6.94
C GLU A 12 6.08 6.25 -6.49
N ASN A 13 6.20 5.23 -5.64
CA ASN A 13 5.03 4.61 -5.02
C ASN A 13 4.51 5.51 -3.92
N ASN A 14 3.28 5.95 -4.06
CA ASN A 14 2.66 6.95 -3.20
C ASN A 14 1.75 6.36 -2.13
N TYR A 15 1.13 5.23 -2.43
CA TYR A 15 0.18 4.60 -1.53
C TYR A 15 -0.01 3.15 -1.94
N VAL A 16 -0.72 2.39 -1.09
CA VAL A 16 -1.13 1.02 -1.42
C VAL A 16 -2.64 0.94 -1.48
N ILE A 17 -3.15 -0.05 -2.19
CA ILE A 17 -4.59 -0.33 -2.23
C ILE A 17 -4.86 -1.63 -1.50
N LYS A 18 -5.80 -1.58 -0.56
CA LYS A 18 -6.32 -2.77 0.09
C LYS A 18 -7.36 -3.39 -0.84
N LEU A 19 -7.03 -4.52 -1.46
CA LEU A 19 -7.82 -5.08 -2.54
C LEU A 19 -9.23 -5.51 -2.13
N VAL A 20 -9.41 -5.90 -0.88
CA VAL A 20 -10.73 -6.33 -0.39
C VAL A 20 -11.75 -5.20 -0.53
N ASP A 21 -11.36 -3.98 -0.22
CA ASP A 21 -12.25 -2.82 -0.20
C ASP A 21 -11.93 -1.78 -1.25
N ASN A 22 -10.89 -1.99 -2.06
CA ASN A 22 -10.35 -0.96 -2.95
C ASN A 22 -10.00 0.33 -2.20
N LEU A 23 -9.54 0.19 -0.97
CA LEU A 23 -9.22 1.33 -0.12
C LEU A 23 -7.80 1.82 -0.39
N GLN A 24 -7.66 3.08 -0.76
CA GLN A 24 -6.36 3.70 -0.94
C GLN A 24 -5.78 4.08 0.41
N ILE A 25 -4.56 3.63 0.69
CA ILE A 25 -3.90 3.86 1.97
C ILE A 25 -2.63 4.65 1.72
N PRO A 26 -2.56 5.93 2.14
CA PRO A 26 -1.35 6.73 1.97
C PRO A 26 -0.24 6.26 2.91
N PHE A 27 1.00 6.53 2.53
CA PHE A 27 2.16 6.21 3.37
C PHE A 27 2.31 7.24 4.48
N ASN A 28 1.35 7.26 5.39
CA ASN A 28 1.34 8.18 6.52
C ASN A 28 1.40 7.35 7.81
N PRO A 29 2.48 7.47 8.60
CA PRO A 29 2.62 6.68 9.83
C PRO A 29 1.53 6.94 10.87
N ALA A 30 0.81 8.05 10.77
CA ALA A 30 -0.33 8.31 11.65
C ALA A 30 -1.63 7.65 11.18
N ASN A 31 -1.65 7.07 9.99
CA ASN A 31 -2.83 6.42 9.44
C ASN A 31 -2.92 4.99 9.97
N THR A 32 -4.05 4.63 10.61
CA THR A 32 -4.21 3.30 11.19
C THR A 32 -4.23 2.20 10.14
N ASP A 33 -4.77 2.48 8.96
CA ASP A 33 -4.77 1.49 7.86
C ASP A 33 -3.35 1.24 7.36
N TYR A 34 -2.51 2.26 7.34
CA TYR A 34 -1.11 2.09 6.97
C TYR A 34 -0.37 1.26 8.02
N GLN A 35 -0.65 1.48 9.30
CA GLN A 35 -0.06 0.69 10.36
C GLN A 35 -0.45 -0.78 10.26
N ALA A 36 -1.72 -1.05 9.91
CA ALA A 36 -2.18 -2.41 9.68
C ALA A 36 -1.44 -3.06 8.49
N TYR A 37 -1.19 -2.29 7.44
CA TYR A 37 -0.43 -2.75 6.30
C TYR A 37 1.02 -3.10 6.71
N LEU A 38 1.66 -2.26 7.51
CA LEU A 38 3.01 -2.53 7.98
C LEU A 38 3.08 -3.80 8.81
N LYS A 39 2.09 -4.03 9.67
CA LYS A 39 2.01 -5.25 10.44
C LYS A 39 1.87 -6.47 9.53
N TRP A 40 1.06 -6.35 8.49
CA TRP A 40 0.88 -7.41 7.50
C TRP A 40 2.22 -7.77 6.82
N LEU A 41 3.01 -6.76 6.47
CA LEU A 41 4.35 -6.98 5.91
C LEU A 41 5.27 -7.69 6.91
N ASP A 42 5.20 -7.30 8.17
CA ASP A 42 6.03 -7.87 9.22
C ASP A 42 5.73 -9.36 9.44
N GLU A 43 4.52 -9.79 9.09
CA GLU A 43 4.12 -11.19 9.15
C GLU A 43 4.71 -12.04 8.02
N GLY A 44 5.48 -11.44 7.14
CA GLY A 44 6.12 -12.16 6.03
C GLY A 44 5.38 -12.08 4.72
N ASN A 45 4.39 -11.20 4.60
CA ASN A 45 3.62 -11.05 3.37
C ASN A 45 4.29 -10.06 2.42
N THR A 46 3.93 -10.15 1.15
CA THR A 46 4.45 -9.25 0.12
C THR A 46 3.28 -8.68 -0.69
N PRO A 47 3.22 -7.37 -0.88
CA PRO A 47 2.16 -6.77 -1.71
C PRO A 47 2.39 -7.06 -3.19
N LEU A 48 1.33 -7.01 -3.97
CA LEU A 48 1.45 -7.14 -5.41
C LEU A 48 2.21 -5.93 -5.97
N PRO A 49 2.98 -6.12 -7.05
CA PRO A 49 3.70 -5.01 -7.65
C PRO A 49 2.75 -3.99 -8.27
N ALA A 50 3.21 -2.75 -8.36
CA ALA A 50 2.44 -1.69 -8.97
C ALA A 50 2.30 -1.93 -10.47
N ASP A 51 1.12 -1.65 -11.00
CA ASP A 51 0.90 -1.57 -12.43
C ASP A 51 1.20 -0.13 -12.87
N GLU A 52 1.82 0.02 -14.00
CA GLU A 52 2.07 1.33 -14.57
C GLU A 52 0.85 1.88 -15.30
#